data_c0aa631fbd4f8155a8a421d1df16c560
#
_entry.id   c0aa631fbd4f8155a8a421d1df16c560
#
_cell.length_a   1.000
_cell.length_b   1.000
_cell.length_c   1.000
_cell.angle_alpha   90.00
_cell.angle_beta   90.00
_cell.angle_gamma   90.00
#
_symmetry.space_group_name_H-M   'P 1'
#
loop_
_entity.id
_entity.type
_entity.pdbx_description
1 polymer ?
#
loop_
_entity_poly.entity_id
_entity_poly.type
_entity_poly.pdbx_seq_one_letter_code
_entity_poly.pdbx_strand_id
1 'polypeptide(L)'
;YTSNSSCQIFSTKELDRHTVDKEMHRHSYYQILVLKKGEIRHFLDYSLQESRAPYLSVVFPNQVHQIELSPDAELSLIAFDSSVFCAAIIANELQDYNIDLQARINHIHPKDNYDWVFILQILEQIKHLSRDLNAIKKMEVKFLIKVLLLKSIEIAPCYYPLGKSDSDVQFYVRFRELVNKNFHQQYKVQDYAAELGISTKTLNAICRRYTGKNPLEIIHEKLGLELKRSILEDGLLLKELAFKFGFSSQSALNKFIEKEFGCSPQNWKEKLKKGLQGL
;
A
#
# COMPACT_ATOMS: atom_id res chain seq x y z
N TYR A 1 -7.62 -9.73 -18.34
CA TYR A 1 -8.75 -10.19 -17.52
C TYR A 1 -9.87 -9.15 -17.61
N THR A 2 -10.80 -9.40 -18.55
CA THR A 2 -12.00 -8.59 -18.73
C THR A 2 -13.20 -9.44 -18.36
N SER A 3 -13.57 -9.47 -17.09
CA SER A 3 -14.90 -9.89 -16.66
C SER A 3 -15.50 -8.83 -15.75
N ASN A 4 -16.76 -8.47 -16.02
CA ASN A 4 -17.56 -7.43 -15.38
C ASN A 4 -17.90 -7.67 -13.88
N SER A 5 -17.03 -8.33 -13.12
CA SER A 5 -17.25 -8.60 -11.69
C SER A 5 -16.35 -7.70 -10.83
N SER A 6 -16.96 -6.93 -9.96
CA SER A 6 -16.31 -6.02 -9.01
C SER A 6 -15.45 -6.72 -7.94
N CYS A 7 -15.47 -8.05 -7.88
CA CYS A 7 -14.69 -8.86 -6.94
C CYS A 7 -14.45 -10.24 -7.52
N GLN A 8 -13.21 -10.73 -7.40
CA GLN A 8 -12.81 -12.09 -7.79
C GLN A 8 -12.01 -12.72 -6.65
N ILE A 9 -12.22 -14.02 -6.44
CA ILE A 9 -11.51 -14.78 -5.41
C ILE A 9 -10.82 -15.97 -6.06
N PHE A 10 -9.57 -16.14 -5.70
CA PHE A 10 -8.73 -17.23 -6.15
C PHE A 10 -8.11 -17.96 -4.95
N SER A 11 -7.99 -19.27 -5.03
CA SER A 11 -7.17 -20.05 -4.11
C SER A 11 -5.93 -20.58 -4.82
N THR A 12 -4.92 -21.02 -4.07
CA THR A 12 -3.71 -21.64 -4.67
C THR A 12 -4.01 -22.89 -5.51
N LYS A 13 -5.17 -23.52 -5.30
CA LYS A 13 -5.64 -24.63 -6.12
C LYS A 13 -6.22 -24.16 -7.46
N GLU A 14 -6.66 -22.92 -7.53
CA GLU A 14 -7.26 -22.25 -8.70
C GLU A 14 -6.27 -21.31 -9.39
N LEU A 15 -5.28 -20.81 -8.64
CA LEU A 15 -4.12 -20.14 -9.19
C LEU A 15 -3.19 -21.21 -9.73
N ASP A 16 -3.12 -21.35 -11.05
CA ASP A 16 -2.09 -22.15 -11.68
C ASP A 16 -0.74 -21.73 -11.07
N ARG A 17 0.11 -22.70 -10.66
CA ARG A 17 1.42 -22.40 -10.05
C ARG A 17 2.31 -21.54 -10.97
N HIS A 18 1.90 -21.37 -12.23
CA HIS A 18 2.48 -20.47 -13.20
C HIS A 18 1.90 -19.03 -13.17
N THR A 19 0.77 -18.81 -12.49
CA THR A 19 0.07 -17.51 -12.41
C THR A 19 0.30 -16.79 -11.09
N VAL A 20 0.97 -17.38 -10.12
CA VAL A 20 1.54 -16.65 -9.00
C VAL A 20 2.71 -15.87 -9.59
N ASP A 21 2.49 -14.59 -9.73
CA ASP A 21 3.26 -13.66 -10.55
C ASP A 21 4.76 -13.75 -10.27
N LYS A 22 5.47 -14.51 -11.10
CA LYS A 22 6.93 -14.64 -11.04
C LYS A 22 7.64 -13.35 -11.43
N GLU A 23 6.89 -12.40 -12.04
CA GLU A 23 7.43 -11.12 -12.47
C GLU A 23 6.85 -10.00 -11.62
N MET A 24 7.67 -9.00 -11.37
CA MET A 24 7.20 -7.76 -10.75
C MET A 24 6.16 -7.10 -11.64
N HIS A 25 5.00 -6.84 -11.07
CA HIS A 25 3.90 -6.21 -11.77
C HIS A 25 3.11 -5.31 -10.82
N ARG A 26 2.12 -4.65 -11.35
CA ARG A 26 1.15 -3.84 -10.63
C ARG A 26 -0.22 -3.96 -11.27
N HIS A 27 -1.22 -3.61 -10.52
CA HIS A 27 -2.61 -3.61 -10.97
C HIS A 27 -3.37 -2.41 -10.44
N SER A 28 -4.50 -2.07 -11.07
CA SER A 28 -5.35 -0.94 -10.71
C SER A 28 -6.41 -1.27 -9.64
N TYR A 29 -6.39 -2.48 -9.09
CA TYR A 29 -7.34 -2.99 -8.11
C TYR A 29 -6.63 -3.32 -6.80
N TYR A 30 -7.39 -3.61 -5.76
CA TYR A 30 -6.88 -4.07 -4.46
C TYR A 30 -6.75 -5.59 -4.45
N GLN A 31 -5.76 -6.10 -3.72
CA GLN A 31 -5.66 -7.53 -3.41
C GLN A 31 -5.53 -7.73 -1.90
N ILE A 32 -6.19 -8.76 -1.38
CA ILE A 32 -5.94 -9.30 -0.04
C ILE A 32 -5.34 -10.69 -0.20
N LEU A 33 -4.16 -10.88 0.35
CA LEU A 33 -3.43 -12.14 0.39
C LEU A 33 -3.58 -12.75 1.78
N VAL A 34 -4.00 -14.00 1.87
CA VAL A 34 -4.09 -14.72 3.15
C VAL A 34 -3.37 -16.05 3.01
N LEU A 35 -2.19 -16.15 3.60
CA LEU A 35 -1.37 -17.36 3.63
C LEU A 35 -1.78 -18.21 4.81
N LYS A 36 -2.36 -19.38 4.54
CA LYS A 36 -2.88 -20.33 5.53
C LYS A 36 -1.82 -21.33 5.96
N LYS A 37 -0.88 -21.66 5.07
CA LYS A 37 0.19 -22.64 5.29
C LYS A 37 1.41 -22.28 4.43
N GLY A 38 2.60 -22.68 4.88
CA GLY A 38 3.85 -22.50 4.14
C GLY A 38 4.48 -21.13 4.36
N GLU A 39 5.32 -20.75 3.41
CA GLU A 39 6.12 -19.54 3.44
C GLU A 39 5.86 -18.68 2.19
N ILE A 40 6.01 -17.39 2.33
CA ILE A 40 5.88 -16.39 1.29
C ILE A 40 7.08 -15.44 1.31
N ARG A 41 7.65 -15.19 0.14
CA ARG A 41 8.51 -14.04 -0.11
C ARG A 41 7.68 -13.02 -0.88
N HIS A 42 7.34 -11.95 -0.22
CA HIS A 42 6.50 -10.89 -0.79
C HIS A 42 7.33 -9.64 -0.98
N PHE A 43 7.62 -9.33 -2.21
CA PHE A 43 8.24 -8.09 -2.61
C PHE A 43 7.15 -7.05 -2.86
N LEU A 44 7.21 -5.91 -2.19
CA LEU A 44 6.21 -4.87 -2.26
C LEU A 44 6.86 -3.49 -2.21
N ASP A 45 6.65 -2.67 -3.25
CA ASP A 45 7.22 -1.32 -3.38
C ASP A 45 8.72 -1.26 -3.01
N TYR A 46 9.52 -2.24 -3.48
CA TYR A 46 10.98 -2.33 -3.29
C TYR A 46 11.42 -2.77 -1.87
N SER A 47 10.51 -3.32 -1.09
CA SER A 47 10.79 -3.98 0.17
C SER A 47 10.48 -5.46 0.06
N LEU A 48 11.45 -6.31 0.37
CA LEU A 48 11.25 -7.76 0.46
C LEU A 48 10.86 -8.11 1.90
N GLN A 49 9.75 -8.82 2.03
CA GLN A 49 9.30 -9.42 3.28
C GLN A 49 9.23 -10.93 3.13
N GLU A 50 9.97 -11.65 3.96
CA GLU A 50 9.86 -13.09 4.11
C GLU A 50 8.98 -13.39 5.32
N SER A 51 7.97 -14.22 5.12
CA SER A 51 6.97 -14.49 6.16
C SER A 51 6.48 -15.94 6.10
N ARG A 52 6.04 -16.42 7.26
CA ARG A 52 5.37 -17.73 7.41
C ARG A 52 3.91 -17.55 7.78
N ALA A 53 3.11 -18.55 7.45
CA ALA A 53 1.73 -18.62 7.90
C ALA A 53 1.63 -18.65 9.45
N PRO A 54 0.63 -18.00 10.06
CA PRO A 54 -0.41 -17.20 9.44
C PRO A 54 0.09 -15.80 9.00
N TYR A 55 -0.24 -15.41 7.79
CA TYR A 55 0.15 -14.12 7.24
C TYR A 55 -0.98 -13.52 6.40
N LEU A 56 -1.17 -12.22 6.48
CA LEU A 56 -2.12 -11.46 5.69
C LEU A 56 -1.44 -10.22 5.14
N SER A 57 -1.76 -9.87 3.91
CA SER A 57 -1.27 -8.67 3.26
C SER A 57 -2.38 -8.02 2.44
N VAL A 58 -2.43 -6.69 2.43
CA VAL A 58 -3.28 -5.93 1.53
C VAL A 58 -2.40 -5.16 0.56
N VAL A 59 -2.54 -5.44 -0.73
CA VAL A 59 -1.85 -4.73 -1.81
C VAL A 59 -2.80 -3.69 -2.38
N PHE A 60 -2.34 -2.45 -2.44
CA PHE A 60 -3.11 -1.31 -2.92
C PHE A 60 -2.93 -1.11 -4.43
N PRO A 61 -3.87 -0.45 -5.11
CA PRO A 61 -3.72 -0.09 -6.51
C PRO A 61 -2.39 0.61 -6.79
N ASN A 62 -1.75 0.21 -7.89
CA ASN A 62 -0.48 0.74 -8.36
C ASN A 62 0.75 0.45 -7.46
N GLN A 63 0.64 -0.38 -6.44
CA GLN A 63 1.82 -0.93 -5.78
C GLN A 63 2.49 -1.96 -6.70
N VAL A 64 3.81 -1.84 -6.82
CA VAL A 64 4.62 -2.84 -7.54
C VAL A 64 4.87 -4.00 -6.59
N HIS A 65 4.46 -5.20 -6.97
CA HIS A 65 4.66 -6.37 -6.13
C HIS A 65 5.00 -7.64 -6.90
N GLN A 66 5.56 -8.60 -6.17
CA GLN A 66 5.87 -9.96 -6.62
C GLN A 66 5.73 -10.90 -5.45
N ILE A 67 5.29 -12.12 -5.72
CA ILE A 67 5.07 -13.14 -4.71
C ILE A 67 5.79 -14.41 -5.13
N GLU A 68 6.58 -14.99 -4.23
CA GLU A 68 7.13 -16.33 -4.33
C GLU A 68 6.59 -17.17 -3.17
N LEU A 69 6.17 -18.39 -3.45
CA LEU A 69 5.55 -19.28 -2.47
C LEU A 69 6.38 -20.55 -2.30
N SER A 70 6.43 -21.07 -1.07
CA SER A 70 6.97 -22.43 -0.82
C SER A 70 6.09 -23.49 -1.49
N PRO A 71 6.64 -24.69 -1.81
CA PRO A 71 5.90 -25.75 -2.50
C PRO A 71 4.64 -26.23 -1.76
N ASP A 72 4.62 -26.09 -0.41
CA ASP A 72 3.52 -26.50 0.46
C ASP A 72 2.58 -25.33 0.82
N ALA A 73 2.77 -24.16 0.23
CA ALA A 73 2.01 -22.96 0.57
C ALA A 73 0.53 -23.09 0.16
N GLU A 74 -0.34 -22.64 1.07
CA GLU A 74 -1.77 -22.48 0.85
C GLU A 74 -2.12 -20.99 0.97
N LEU A 75 -2.27 -20.31 -0.16
CA LEU A 75 -2.64 -18.91 -0.28
C LEU A 75 -4.08 -18.78 -0.76
N SER A 76 -4.83 -17.84 -0.18
CA SER A 76 -6.07 -17.32 -0.74
C SER A 76 -5.87 -15.88 -1.16
N LEU A 77 -6.33 -15.52 -2.35
CA LEU A 77 -6.24 -14.18 -2.91
C LEU A 77 -7.64 -13.66 -3.22
N ILE A 78 -7.95 -12.44 -2.76
CA ILE A 78 -9.17 -11.71 -3.07
C ILE A 78 -8.78 -10.47 -3.85
N ALA A 79 -9.22 -10.36 -5.11
CA ALA A 79 -9.05 -9.17 -5.93
C ALA A 79 -10.37 -8.40 -5.99
N PHE A 80 -10.34 -7.08 -5.79
CA PHE A 80 -11.53 -6.23 -5.84
C PHE A 80 -11.18 -4.79 -6.24
N ASP A 81 -12.10 -4.13 -6.92
CA ASP A 81 -11.95 -2.75 -7.32
C ASP A 81 -12.46 -1.75 -6.24
N SER A 82 -12.23 -0.47 -6.48
CA SER A 82 -12.64 0.60 -5.56
C SER A 82 -14.14 0.72 -5.34
N SER A 83 -14.99 0.06 -6.14
CA SER A 83 -16.46 0.07 -5.98
C SER A 83 -16.92 -0.75 -4.76
N VAL A 84 -16.04 -1.61 -4.23
CA VAL A 84 -16.24 -2.26 -2.93
C VAL A 84 -16.28 -1.22 -1.82
N PHE A 85 -15.48 -0.18 -1.98
CA PHE A 85 -15.56 0.99 -1.13
C PHE A 85 -16.61 1.93 -1.71
N CYS A 86 -17.68 2.21 -0.99
CA CYS A 86 -18.29 3.50 -1.16
C CYS A 86 -17.20 4.51 -0.78
N ALA A 87 -16.61 5.19 -1.76
CA ALA A 87 -15.40 5.99 -1.58
C ALA A 87 -15.52 7.03 -0.44
N ALA A 88 -16.75 7.44 -0.11
CA ALA A 88 -17.05 8.32 1.01
C ALA A 88 -17.00 7.65 2.40
N ILE A 89 -17.34 6.35 2.53
CA ILE A 89 -17.49 5.74 3.85
C ILE A 89 -16.13 5.36 4.44
N ILE A 90 -15.27 4.67 3.70
CA ILE A 90 -13.96 4.28 4.25
C ILE A 90 -13.01 5.47 4.31
N ALA A 91 -13.04 6.36 3.31
CA ALA A 91 -12.24 7.58 3.38
C ALA A 91 -12.66 8.46 4.56
N ASN A 92 -13.96 8.64 4.82
CA ASN A 92 -14.42 9.50 5.90
C ASN A 92 -14.40 8.81 7.27
N GLU A 93 -14.79 7.53 7.36
CA GLU A 93 -14.78 6.80 8.63
C GLU A 93 -13.38 6.38 9.07
N LEU A 94 -12.45 6.13 8.13
CA LEU A 94 -11.05 5.85 8.45
C LEU A 94 -10.17 7.10 8.48
N GLN A 95 -10.62 8.23 7.94
CA GLN A 95 -9.98 9.53 8.15
C GLN A 95 -9.91 9.91 9.64
N ASP A 96 -10.94 9.58 10.41
CA ASP A 96 -10.95 9.78 11.85
C ASP A 96 -9.89 8.94 12.58
N TYR A 97 -9.48 7.82 12.00
CA TYR A 97 -8.45 6.92 12.54
C TYR A 97 -7.07 7.10 11.92
N ASN A 98 -6.98 7.94 10.95
CA ASN A 98 -5.77 8.48 10.34
C ASN A 98 -4.61 7.54 10.12
N ILE A 99 -4.85 6.58 9.40
CA ILE A 99 -3.95 5.49 9.21
C ILE A 99 -3.29 5.65 7.85
N ASP A 100 -1.96 5.63 7.83
CA ASP A 100 -1.25 5.18 6.65
C ASP A 100 -1.60 3.69 6.45
N LEU A 101 -2.82 3.44 5.98
CA LEU A 101 -3.36 2.11 5.78
C LEU A 101 -2.39 1.26 4.96
N GLN A 102 -1.82 1.87 3.93
CA GLN A 102 -0.93 1.20 3.01
C GLN A 102 0.30 0.63 3.72
N ALA A 103 0.96 1.40 4.58
CA ALA A 103 2.14 0.93 5.30
C ALA A 103 1.79 -0.07 6.42
N ARG A 104 0.58 0.03 7.00
CA ARG A 104 0.18 -0.78 8.16
C ARG A 104 -0.33 -2.16 7.81
N ILE A 105 -1.09 -2.28 6.73
CA ILE A 105 -1.76 -3.53 6.38
C ILE A 105 -1.09 -4.28 5.21
N ASN A 106 0.08 -3.80 4.77
CA ASN A 106 0.87 -4.51 3.76
C ASN A 106 1.44 -5.83 4.29
N HIS A 107 1.78 -5.90 5.59
CA HIS A 107 2.37 -7.09 6.21
C HIS A 107 1.81 -7.28 7.62
N ILE A 108 0.94 -8.28 7.80
CA ILE A 108 0.25 -8.55 9.05
C ILE A 108 0.48 -10.00 9.46
N HIS A 109 0.87 -10.18 10.72
CA HIS A 109 0.95 -11.49 11.36
C HIS A 109 -0.08 -11.55 12.49
N PRO A 110 -1.22 -12.24 12.29
CA PRO A 110 -2.17 -12.46 13.34
C PRO A 110 -1.50 -13.20 14.50
N LYS A 111 -1.55 -12.60 15.70
CA LYS A 111 -0.92 -13.17 16.90
C LYS A 111 -1.91 -14.02 17.70
N ASP A 112 -3.18 -13.67 17.63
CA ASP A 112 -4.26 -14.34 18.31
C ASP A 112 -4.93 -15.34 17.38
N ASN A 113 -5.13 -16.56 17.91
CA ASN A 113 -5.83 -17.61 17.19
C ASN A 113 -7.30 -17.25 16.90
N TYR A 114 -7.94 -16.46 17.77
CA TYR A 114 -9.32 -16.00 17.58
C TYR A 114 -9.41 -15.09 16.32
N ASP A 115 -8.53 -14.13 16.18
CA ASP A 115 -8.47 -13.25 15.02
C ASP A 115 -8.22 -14.04 13.73
N TRP A 116 -7.34 -15.03 13.80
CA TRP A 116 -7.04 -15.87 12.65
C TRP A 116 -8.25 -16.71 12.21
N VAL A 117 -8.91 -17.35 13.15
CA VAL A 117 -10.14 -18.13 12.87
C VAL A 117 -11.22 -17.24 12.28
N PHE A 118 -11.41 -16.03 12.81
CA PHE A 118 -12.36 -15.05 12.29
C PHE A 118 -12.06 -14.67 10.82
N ILE A 119 -10.80 -14.42 10.50
CA ILE A 119 -10.36 -14.13 9.12
C ILE A 119 -10.69 -15.31 8.19
N LEU A 120 -10.39 -16.54 8.61
CA LEU A 120 -10.67 -17.72 7.81
C LEU A 120 -12.18 -17.94 7.60
N GLN A 121 -13.01 -17.68 8.60
CA GLN A 121 -14.47 -17.75 8.46
C GLN A 121 -14.99 -16.74 7.43
N ILE A 122 -14.51 -15.50 7.48
CA ILE A 122 -14.89 -14.47 6.48
C ILE A 122 -14.47 -14.94 5.08
N LEU A 123 -13.26 -15.46 4.90
CA LEU A 123 -12.81 -15.98 3.62
C LEU A 123 -13.72 -17.07 3.06
N GLU A 124 -14.12 -18.03 3.89
CA GLU A 124 -15.00 -19.11 3.45
C GLU A 124 -16.41 -18.60 3.09
N GLN A 125 -16.93 -17.61 3.83
CA GLN A 125 -18.20 -16.95 3.48
C GLN A 125 -18.12 -16.22 2.15
N ILE A 126 -17.06 -15.43 1.93
CA ILE A 126 -16.85 -14.74 0.65
C ILE A 126 -16.76 -15.76 -0.49
N LYS A 127 -16.00 -16.85 -0.31
CA LYS A 127 -15.86 -17.92 -1.30
C LYS A 127 -17.20 -18.62 -1.59
N HIS A 128 -17.99 -18.87 -0.58
CA HIS A 128 -19.32 -19.48 -0.74
C HIS A 128 -20.27 -18.58 -1.54
N LEU A 129 -20.35 -17.31 -1.17
CA LEU A 129 -21.23 -16.33 -1.83
C LEU A 129 -20.82 -16.06 -3.28
N SER A 130 -19.53 -16.15 -3.60
CA SER A 130 -18.98 -15.87 -4.93
C SER A 130 -19.30 -16.92 -5.99
N ARG A 131 -19.78 -18.11 -5.59
CA ARG A 131 -20.13 -19.19 -6.53
C ARG A 131 -21.38 -18.90 -7.38
N ASP A 132 -22.30 -18.11 -6.85
CA ASP A 132 -23.54 -17.77 -7.52
C ASP A 132 -23.96 -16.33 -7.13
N LEU A 133 -23.36 -15.35 -7.81
CA LEU A 133 -23.47 -13.93 -7.49
C LEU A 133 -24.77 -13.31 -8.03
N ASN A 134 -25.75 -13.08 -7.16
CA ASN A 134 -26.85 -12.15 -7.40
C ASN A 134 -26.55 -10.76 -6.79
N ALA A 135 -27.45 -9.79 -6.97
CA ALA A 135 -27.25 -8.43 -6.46
C ALA A 135 -27.08 -8.34 -4.95
N ILE A 136 -27.82 -9.17 -4.18
CA ILE A 136 -27.75 -9.20 -2.72
C ILE A 136 -26.42 -9.82 -2.27
N LYS A 137 -26.06 -10.97 -2.82
CA LYS A 137 -24.77 -11.62 -2.52
C LYS A 137 -23.56 -10.76 -2.87
N LYS A 138 -23.62 -9.99 -3.96
CA LYS A 138 -22.59 -8.99 -4.28
C LYS A 138 -22.45 -7.95 -3.18
N MET A 139 -23.55 -7.50 -2.60
CA MET A 139 -23.54 -6.56 -1.48
C MET A 139 -22.96 -7.20 -0.22
N GLU A 140 -23.38 -8.44 0.11
CA GLU A 140 -22.83 -9.20 1.25
C GLU A 140 -21.31 -9.37 1.12
N VAL A 141 -20.80 -9.76 -0.05
CA VAL A 141 -19.36 -9.89 -0.31
C VAL A 141 -18.64 -8.56 -0.08
N LYS A 142 -19.21 -7.43 -0.55
CA LYS A 142 -18.63 -6.10 -0.30
C LYS A 142 -18.54 -5.77 1.19
N PHE A 143 -19.55 -6.10 1.98
CA PHE A 143 -19.52 -5.89 3.43
C PHE A 143 -18.51 -6.82 4.12
N LEU A 144 -18.42 -8.08 3.72
CA LEU A 144 -17.44 -9.01 4.26
C LEU A 144 -15.99 -8.57 3.97
N ILE A 145 -15.72 -8.06 2.78
CA ILE A 145 -14.40 -7.48 2.46
C ILE A 145 -14.09 -6.27 3.36
N LYS A 146 -15.08 -5.41 3.62
CA LYS A 146 -14.91 -4.29 4.56
C LYS A 146 -14.60 -4.76 5.97
N VAL A 147 -15.32 -5.77 6.46
CA VAL A 147 -15.07 -6.38 7.78
C VAL A 147 -13.66 -6.96 7.83
N LEU A 148 -13.22 -7.67 6.78
CA LEU A 148 -11.88 -8.22 6.70
C LEU A 148 -10.79 -7.13 6.74
N LEU A 149 -11.02 -6.01 6.05
CA LEU A 149 -10.11 -4.86 6.08
C LEU A 149 -10.07 -4.19 7.47
N LEU A 150 -11.22 -3.98 8.11
CA LEU A 150 -11.30 -3.44 9.47
C LEU A 150 -10.56 -4.35 10.47
N LYS A 151 -10.75 -5.66 10.37
CA LYS A 151 -10.01 -6.64 11.19
C LYS A 151 -8.50 -6.56 10.89
N SER A 152 -8.11 -6.43 9.64
CA SER A 152 -6.71 -6.25 9.25
C SER A 152 -6.08 -5.01 9.90
N ILE A 153 -6.83 -3.91 9.97
CA ILE A 153 -6.40 -2.68 10.64
C ILE A 153 -6.29 -2.89 12.15
N GLU A 154 -7.25 -3.57 12.75
CA GLU A 154 -7.29 -3.84 14.20
C GLU A 154 -6.07 -4.65 14.66
N ILE A 155 -5.73 -5.71 13.92
CA ILE A 155 -4.62 -6.62 14.27
C ILE A 155 -3.25 -6.13 13.77
N ALA A 156 -3.22 -5.18 12.86
CA ALA A 156 -1.97 -4.60 12.38
C ALA A 156 -1.20 -3.97 13.54
N PRO A 157 0.15 -4.05 13.54
CA PRO A 157 0.97 -3.41 14.57
C PRO A 157 0.58 -1.94 14.73
N CYS A 158 0.02 -1.61 15.89
CA CYS A 158 -0.45 -0.26 16.17
C CYS A 158 0.74 0.59 16.62
N TYR A 159 1.21 1.48 15.77
CA TYR A 159 2.10 2.56 16.19
C TYR A 159 1.33 3.68 16.93
N TYR A 160 -0.02 3.64 16.89
CA TYR A 160 -0.88 4.67 17.47
C TYR A 160 -2.01 4.03 18.28
N PRO A 161 -2.20 4.42 19.55
CA PRO A 161 -3.37 3.99 20.31
C PRO A 161 -4.63 4.57 19.64
N LEU A 162 -5.49 3.68 19.13
CA LEU A 162 -6.85 3.99 18.76
C LEU A 162 -7.56 4.48 20.04
N GLY A 163 -8.00 5.72 20.11
CA GLY A 163 -8.90 6.08 21.20
C GLY A 163 -8.62 7.35 21.97
N LYS A 164 -7.80 8.29 21.48
CA LYS A 164 -7.86 9.68 21.95
C LYS A 164 -7.94 10.60 20.75
N SER A 165 -8.92 11.51 20.78
CA SER A 165 -8.98 12.71 19.97
C SER A 165 -7.77 13.61 20.33
N ASP A 166 -6.58 13.18 19.91
CA ASP A 166 -5.36 13.96 20.02
C ASP A 166 -5.33 14.83 18.75
N SER A 167 -5.39 16.14 18.93
CA SER A 167 -5.30 17.12 17.84
C SER A 167 -4.05 16.88 16.98
N ASP A 168 -2.96 16.39 17.57
CA ASP A 168 -1.72 16.08 16.89
C ASP A 168 -1.90 14.94 15.86
N VAL A 169 -2.71 13.93 16.17
CA VAL A 169 -3.05 12.85 15.24
C VAL A 169 -3.77 13.41 14.03
N GLN A 170 -4.76 14.26 14.21
CA GLN A 170 -5.51 14.89 13.11
C GLN A 170 -4.59 15.74 12.23
N PHE A 171 -3.65 16.49 12.82
CA PHE A 171 -2.66 17.24 12.05
C PHE A 171 -1.74 16.30 11.24
N TYR A 172 -1.26 15.22 11.84
CA TYR A 172 -0.42 14.25 11.13
C TYR A 172 -1.14 13.62 9.93
N VAL A 173 -2.44 13.34 10.06
CA VAL A 173 -3.27 12.78 8.98
C VAL A 173 -3.44 13.72 7.86
N ARG A 174 -3.90 14.93 8.18
CA ARG A 174 -4.06 15.96 7.16
C ARG A 174 -2.73 16.26 6.47
N PHE A 175 -1.62 16.24 7.22
CA PHE A 175 -0.28 16.36 6.62
C PHE A 175 -0.02 15.26 5.59
N ARG A 176 -0.29 14.00 5.94
CA ARG A 176 -0.11 12.86 5.00
C ARG A 176 -1.01 12.97 3.77
N GLU A 177 -2.25 13.39 3.94
CA GLU A 177 -3.17 13.65 2.82
C GLU A 177 -2.64 14.76 1.90
N LEU A 178 -2.19 15.86 2.49
CA LEU A 178 -1.58 16.97 1.74
C LEU A 178 -0.32 16.53 0.99
N VAL A 179 0.54 15.71 1.61
CA VAL A 179 1.71 15.13 0.94
C VAL A 179 1.28 14.25 -0.22
N ASN A 180 0.29 13.37 -0.05
CA ASN A 180 -0.24 12.53 -1.11
C ASN A 180 -0.83 13.32 -2.28
N LYS A 181 -1.43 14.46 -2.01
CA LYS A 181 -2.03 15.35 -3.01
C LYS A 181 -0.99 16.21 -3.73
N ASN A 182 0.01 16.72 -2.99
CA ASN A 182 0.87 17.82 -3.45
C ASN A 182 2.34 17.43 -3.65
N PHE A 183 2.73 16.15 -3.49
CA PHE A 183 4.14 15.72 -3.59
C PHE A 183 4.83 16.13 -4.90
N HIS A 184 4.08 16.26 -5.98
CA HIS A 184 4.56 16.66 -7.31
C HIS A 184 4.70 18.18 -7.50
N GLN A 185 4.29 19.01 -6.54
CA GLN A 185 4.31 20.47 -6.64
C GLN A 185 5.52 21.09 -5.94
N GLN A 186 6.45 20.28 -5.45
CA GLN A 186 7.65 20.75 -4.73
C GLN A 186 7.35 21.65 -3.52
N TYR A 187 6.24 21.36 -2.82
CA TYR A 187 5.90 22.06 -1.57
C TYR A 187 7.01 21.88 -0.54
N LYS A 188 7.34 22.98 0.13
CA LYS A 188 8.26 22.97 1.26
C LYS A 188 7.51 22.61 2.55
N VAL A 189 8.23 22.19 3.58
CA VAL A 189 7.64 21.91 4.90
C VAL A 189 6.82 23.10 5.44
N GLN A 190 7.23 24.33 5.11
CA GLN A 190 6.54 25.55 5.48
C GLN A 190 5.15 25.67 4.84
N ASP A 191 5.02 25.26 3.58
CA ASP A 191 3.76 25.32 2.84
C ASP A 191 2.73 24.35 3.44
N TYR A 192 3.17 23.14 3.78
CA TYR A 192 2.32 22.17 4.50
C TYR A 192 1.92 22.65 5.89
N ALA A 193 2.85 23.23 6.65
CA ALA A 193 2.58 23.76 7.97
C ALA A 193 1.57 24.92 7.91
N ALA A 194 1.72 25.81 6.94
CA ALA A 194 0.79 26.93 6.71
C ALA A 194 -0.61 26.42 6.33
N GLU A 195 -0.73 25.42 5.46
CA GLU A 195 -2.01 24.83 5.05
C GLU A 195 -2.71 24.12 6.21
N LEU A 196 -1.94 23.60 7.17
CA LEU A 196 -2.45 22.98 8.41
C LEU A 196 -2.76 24.03 9.50
N GLY A 197 -2.36 25.30 9.35
CA GLY A 197 -2.52 26.32 10.37
C GLY A 197 -1.64 26.11 11.61
N ILE A 198 -0.49 25.45 11.47
CA ILE A 198 0.45 25.18 12.57
C ILE A 198 1.87 25.64 12.21
N SER A 199 2.73 25.75 13.23
CA SER A 199 4.15 26.06 12.98
C SER A 199 4.92 24.87 12.40
N THR A 200 6.00 25.14 11.64
CA THR A 200 6.92 24.08 11.18
C THR A 200 7.54 23.31 12.34
N LYS A 201 7.76 23.98 13.49
CA LYS A 201 8.26 23.34 14.72
C LYS A 201 7.24 22.34 15.26
N THR A 202 5.97 22.71 15.30
CA THR A 202 4.86 21.83 15.70
C THR A 202 4.74 20.64 14.76
N LEU A 203 4.75 20.87 13.45
CA LEU A 203 4.69 19.79 12.45
C LEU A 203 5.88 18.82 12.59
N ASN A 204 7.10 19.33 12.84
CA ASN A 204 8.27 18.49 13.11
C ASN A 204 8.09 17.62 14.36
N ALA A 205 7.59 18.20 15.45
CA ALA A 205 7.34 17.48 16.70
C ALA A 205 6.32 16.35 16.49
N ILE A 206 5.21 16.68 15.80
CA ILE A 206 4.16 15.72 15.44
C ILE A 206 4.73 14.58 14.61
N CYS A 207 5.41 14.86 13.49
CA CYS A 207 5.96 13.83 12.62
C CYS A 207 6.96 12.93 13.36
N ARG A 208 7.90 13.51 14.13
CA ARG A 208 8.86 12.73 14.92
C ARG A 208 8.18 11.86 15.97
N ARG A 209 7.16 12.39 16.65
CA ARG A 209 6.40 11.63 17.65
C ARG A 209 5.75 10.38 17.06
N TYR A 210 5.20 10.51 15.85
CA TYR A 210 4.42 9.43 15.24
C TYR A 210 5.19 8.50 14.32
N THR A 211 6.29 8.94 13.73
CA THR A 211 7.05 8.14 12.75
C THR A 211 8.54 8.02 13.03
N GLY A 212 9.05 8.76 14.01
CA GLY A 212 10.49 8.93 14.20
C GLY A 212 11.18 9.81 13.16
N LYS A 213 10.46 10.22 12.10
CA LYS A 213 10.98 10.98 10.95
C LYS A 213 10.55 12.44 11.00
N ASN A 214 11.31 13.32 10.34
CA ASN A 214 10.88 14.69 10.12
C ASN A 214 9.95 14.81 8.90
N PRO A 215 9.19 15.91 8.74
CA PRO A 215 8.27 16.10 7.62
C PRO A 215 8.95 16.01 6.24
N LEU A 216 10.17 16.50 6.11
CA LEU A 216 10.90 16.48 4.85
C LEU A 216 11.24 15.05 4.41
N GLU A 217 11.63 14.21 5.36
CA GLU A 217 11.88 12.77 5.11
C GLU A 217 10.61 12.08 4.60
N ILE A 218 9.45 12.37 5.20
CA ILE A 218 8.16 11.80 4.79
C ILE A 218 7.78 12.25 3.37
N ILE A 219 7.97 13.53 3.05
CA ILE A 219 7.73 14.09 1.70
C ILE A 219 8.67 13.43 0.68
N HIS A 220 9.96 13.31 1.01
CA HIS A 220 10.97 12.71 0.13
C HIS A 220 10.72 11.22 -0.10
N GLU A 221 10.30 10.47 0.93
CA GLU A 221 9.92 9.07 0.78
C GLU A 221 8.76 8.90 -0.20
N LYS A 222 7.70 9.72 -0.07
CA LYS A 222 6.57 9.68 -0.99
C LYS A 222 7.01 10.03 -2.41
N LEU A 223 7.76 11.12 -2.59
CA LEU A 223 8.28 11.54 -3.88
C LEU A 223 9.18 10.47 -4.50
N GLY A 224 10.08 9.88 -3.71
CA GLY A 224 10.98 8.81 -4.14
C GLY A 224 10.23 7.56 -4.58
N LEU A 225 9.18 7.17 -3.86
CA LEU A 225 8.33 6.04 -4.22
C LEU A 225 7.63 6.28 -5.56
N GLU A 226 7.02 7.45 -5.75
CA GLU A 226 6.31 7.78 -6.98
C GLU A 226 7.25 7.94 -8.19
N LEU A 227 8.46 8.48 -7.97
CA LEU A 227 9.52 8.50 -9.00
C LEU A 227 9.91 7.09 -9.43
N LYS A 228 10.10 6.15 -8.47
CA LYS A 228 10.41 4.75 -8.77
C LYS A 228 9.30 4.13 -9.62
N ARG A 229 8.05 4.30 -9.22
CA ARG A 229 6.88 3.82 -9.97
C ARG A 229 6.89 4.36 -11.40
N SER A 230 7.00 5.66 -11.57
CA SER A 230 6.98 6.29 -12.91
C SER A 230 8.14 5.89 -13.83
N ILE A 231 9.32 5.63 -13.29
CA ILE A 231 10.46 5.13 -14.10
C ILE A 231 10.18 3.75 -14.67
N LEU A 232 9.53 2.90 -13.90
CA LEU A 232 9.25 1.53 -14.31
C LEU A 232 8.08 1.45 -15.29
N GLU A 233 7.11 2.34 -15.14
CA GLU A 233 5.85 2.33 -15.87
C GLU A 233 5.96 2.88 -17.29
N ASP A 234 6.49 4.09 -17.37
CA ASP A 234 6.25 4.93 -18.55
C ASP A 234 7.43 4.95 -19.52
N GLY A 235 8.56 4.36 -19.14
CA GLY A 235 9.78 4.49 -19.92
C GLY A 235 10.27 5.92 -20.08
N LEU A 236 9.73 6.86 -19.27
CA LEU A 236 9.96 8.31 -19.36
C LEU A 236 11.44 8.66 -19.27
N LEU A 237 11.81 9.67 -20.02
CA LEU A 237 13.13 10.28 -19.90
C LEU A 237 13.24 11.05 -18.57
N LEU A 238 14.46 11.16 -18.04
CA LEU A 238 14.69 11.89 -16.79
C LEU A 238 14.22 13.36 -16.86
N LYS A 239 14.26 13.96 -18.04
CA LYS A 239 13.74 15.32 -18.29
C LYS A 239 12.22 15.38 -18.11
N GLU A 240 11.50 14.40 -18.62
CA GLU A 240 10.03 14.30 -18.51
C GLU A 240 9.60 14.03 -17.07
N LEU A 241 10.33 13.15 -16.37
CA LEU A 241 10.14 12.93 -14.94
C LEU A 241 10.38 14.19 -14.12
N ALA A 242 11.44 14.96 -14.42
CA ALA A 242 11.68 16.22 -13.74
C ALA A 242 10.49 17.17 -13.87
N PHE A 243 9.93 17.28 -15.06
CA PHE A 243 8.75 18.11 -15.30
C PHE A 243 7.50 17.55 -14.60
N LYS A 244 7.24 16.25 -14.74
CA LYS A 244 6.08 15.57 -14.11
C LYS A 244 6.04 15.74 -12.58
N PHE A 245 7.22 15.75 -11.94
CA PHE A 245 7.35 15.85 -10.49
C PHE A 245 7.74 17.26 -10.00
N GLY A 246 7.53 18.27 -10.83
CA GLY A 246 7.68 19.70 -10.47
C GLY A 246 9.10 20.15 -10.17
N PHE A 247 10.13 19.40 -10.58
CA PHE A 247 11.51 19.87 -10.45
C PHE A 247 11.80 21.00 -11.45
N SER A 248 12.55 22.00 -11.01
CA SER A 248 12.93 23.15 -11.83
C SER A 248 13.81 22.77 -13.05
N SER A 249 14.47 21.62 -12.99
CA SER A 249 15.31 21.09 -14.06
C SER A 249 15.62 19.62 -13.86
N GLN A 250 16.08 18.93 -14.91
CA GLN A 250 16.63 17.58 -14.80
C GLN A 250 17.80 17.50 -13.81
N SER A 251 18.63 18.55 -13.75
CA SER A 251 19.76 18.62 -12.81
C SER A 251 19.29 18.64 -11.35
N ALA A 252 18.15 19.29 -11.06
CA ALA A 252 17.56 19.28 -9.72
C ALA A 252 17.04 17.89 -9.35
N LEU A 253 16.38 17.18 -10.28
CA LEU A 253 15.98 15.78 -10.09
C LEU A 253 17.20 14.88 -9.88
N ASN A 254 18.27 15.05 -10.66
CA ASN A 254 19.49 14.24 -10.53
C ASN A 254 20.09 14.37 -9.13
N LYS A 255 20.23 15.61 -8.62
CA LYS A 255 20.71 15.87 -7.27
C LYS A 255 19.82 15.24 -6.19
N PHE A 256 18.52 15.28 -6.40
CA PHE A 256 17.56 14.61 -5.49
C PHE A 256 17.80 13.09 -5.46
N ILE A 257 17.90 12.46 -6.64
CA ILE A 257 18.15 11.01 -6.77
C ILE A 257 19.48 10.62 -6.12
N GLU A 258 20.55 11.36 -6.38
CA GLU A 258 21.87 11.11 -5.79
C GLU A 258 21.84 11.22 -4.28
N LYS A 259 21.15 12.23 -3.74
CA LYS A 259 21.03 12.44 -2.30
C LYS A 259 20.20 11.36 -1.61
N GLU A 260 19.04 11.01 -2.18
CA GLU A 260 18.08 10.10 -1.53
C GLU A 260 18.42 8.60 -1.75
N PHE A 261 19.05 8.27 -2.89
CA PHE A 261 19.33 6.86 -3.26
C PHE A 261 20.82 6.53 -3.35
N GLY A 262 21.71 7.49 -3.12
CA GLY A 262 23.16 7.27 -3.04
C GLY A 262 23.81 6.82 -4.36
N CYS A 263 23.18 7.05 -5.51
CA CYS A 263 23.71 6.66 -6.79
C CYS A 263 23.25 7.61 -7.92
N SER A 264 23.98 7.62 -9.05
CA SER A 264 23.58 8.43 -10.20
C SER A 264 22.22 8.00 -10.75
N PRO A 265 21.46 8.90 -11.40
CA PRO A 265 20.15 8.60 -11.98
C PRO A 265 20.19 7.45 -12.98
N GLN A 266 21.27 7.34 -13.76
CA GLN A 266 21.48 6.25 -14.72
C GLN A 266 21.61 4.91 -13.98
N ASN A 267 22.50 4.84 -12.98
CA ASN A 267 22.71 3.64 -12.18
C ASN A 267 21.46 3.27 -11.38
N TRP A 268 20.71 4.28 -10.90
CA TRP A 268 19.47 4.08 -10.20
C TRP A 268 18.41 3.44 -11.12
N LYS A 269 18.24 3.97 -12.34
CA LYS A 269 17.34 3.42 -13.36
C LYS A 269 17.73 1.99 -13.74
N GLU A 270 19.02 1.70 -13.88
CA GLU A 270 19.53 0.34 -14.18
C GLU A 270 19.30 -0.63 -13.01
N LYS A 271 19.55 -0.19 -11.76
CA LYS A 271 19.29 -1.01 -10.57
C LYS A 271 17.81 -1.35 -10.44
N LEU A 272 16.92 -0.40 -10.69
CA LEU A 272 15.47 -0.63 -10.70
C LEU A 272 15.08 -1.65 -11.77
N LYS A 273 15.62 -1.54 -12.99
CA LYS A 273 15.39 -2.50 -14.08
C LYS A 273 16.01 -3.87 -13.82
N LYS A 274 17.22 -3.91 -13.25
CA LYS A 274 17.92 -5.18 -12.90
C LYS A 274 17.28 -5.87 -11.71
N GLY A 275 16.78 -5.13 -10.73
CA GLY A 275 15.95 -5.68 -9.66
C GLY A 275 14.68 -6.36 -10.20
N LEU A 276 14.23 -5.96 -11.40
CA LEU A 276 13.16 -6.62 -12.16
C LEU A 276 13.62 -7.85 -12.94
N GLN A 277 14.92 -7.94 -13.30
CA GLN A 277 15.48 -9.01 -14.13
C GLN A 277 16.28 -10.06 -13.35
N GLY A 278 16.60 -9.79 -12.09
CA GLY A 278 17.47 -10.64 -11.24
C GLY A 278 16.71 -11.37 -10.13
N LEU A 279 15.41 -11.42 -10.22
CA LEU A 279 14.49 -12.20 -9.41
C LEU A 279 13.69 -13.12 -10.33
#